data_8981a1fbcac6be117a18387c5d10879f
#
_entry.id   8981a1fbcac6be117a18387c5d10879f
#
_cell.length_a   1.000
_cell.length_b   1.000
_cell.length_c   1.000
_cell.angle_alpha   90.00
_cell.angle_beta   90.00
_cell.angle_gamma   90.00
#
_symmetry.space_group_name_H-M   'P 1'
#
loop_
_entity.id
_entity.type
_entity.pdbx_description
1 polymer ?
#
loop_
_entity_poly.entity_id
_entity_poly.type
_entity_poly.pdbx_seq_one_letter_code
_entity_poly.pdbx_strand_id
1 'polypeptide(L)'
;MSRIIRIMTADGSARAVFADTRNIVNEAAAIHRTSPTATAALGRVLTCASMMSSLLGEEDDVLTLRFCGDGPGGAVVATGDWKGNVRGFIQNPSADLPLRPDGKLDVGGIVGKGLV
;
A
#
# COMPACT_ATOMS: atom_id res chain seq x y z
N MET A 1 -1.43 -7.43 -14.44
CA MET A 1 -1.23 -6.04 -14.86
C MET A 1 -1.95 -5.12 -13.90
N SER A 2 -1.28 -4.14 -13.35
CA SER A 2 -1.94 -3.13 -12.54
C SER A 2 -2.68 -2.14 -13.42
N ARG A 3 -3.75 -1.57 -12.90
CA ARG A 3 -4.61 -0.67 -13.65
C ARG A 3 -5.08 0.45 -12.75
N ILE A 4 -4.95 1.69 -13.22
CA ILE A 4 -5.40 2.88 -12.50
C ILE A 4 -6.43 3.60 -13.36
N ILE A 5 -7.55 3.95 -12.74
CA ILE A 5 -8.60 4.75 -13.36
C ILE A 5 -8.79 6.02 -12.54
N ARG A 6 -8.75 7.17 -13.20
CA ARG A 6 -8.97 8.48 -12.57
C ARG A 6 -10.22 9.09 -13.15
N ILE A 7 -11.10 9.57 -12.30
CA ILE A 7 -12.33 10.26 -12.72
C ILE A 7 -12.48 11.56 -11.94
N MET A 8 -13.22 12.49 -12.54
CA MET A 8 -13.49 13.79 -11.94
C MET A 8 -14.95 14.16 -12.21
N THR A 9 -15.59 14.85 -11.26
CA THR A 9 -16.91 15.42 -11.49
C THR A 9 -16.86 16.50 -12.57
N ALA A 10 -17.98 16.72 -13.27
CA ALA A 10 -18.04 17.71 -14.37
C ALA A 10 -17.66 19.11 -13.92
N ASP A 11 -17.97 19.48 -12.68
CA ASP A 11 -17.65 20.80 -12.10
C ASP A 11 -16.24 20.86 -11.47
N GLY A 12 -15.51 19.77 -11.48
CA GLY A 12 -14.16 19.70 -10.91
C GLY A 12 -14.09 19.72 -9.38
N SER A 13 -15.23 19.61 -8.68
CA SER A 13 -15.27 19.70 -7.21
C SER A 13 -14.77 18.45 -6.50
N ALA A 14 -14.78 17.29 -7.18
CA ALA A 14 -14.33 16.03 -6.62
C ALA A 14 -13.66 15.16 -7.67
N ARG A 15 -12.68 14.39 -7.25
CA ARG A 15 -12.06 13.37 -8.09
C ARG A 15 -11.91 12.07 -7.32
N ALA A 16 -11.88 10.96 -8.05
CA ALA A 16 -11.66 9.64 -7.48
C ALA A 16 -10.60 8.89 -8.28
N VAL A 17 -9.85 8.07 -7.59
CA VAL A 17 -8.84 7.20 -8.18
C VAL A 17 -9.17 5.77 -7.78
N PHE A 18 -9.19 4.87 -8.74
CA PHE A 18 -9.40 3.44 -8.52
C PHE A 18 -8.19 2.69 -9.07
N ALA A 19 -7.75 1.67 -8.37
CA ALA A 19 -6.65 0.85 -8.82
C ALA A 19 -6.95 -0.64 -8.64
N ASP A 20 -6.59 -1.44 -9.65
CA ASP A 20 -6.45 -2.88 -9.52
C ASP A 20 -4.96 -3.18 -9.39
N THR A 21 -4.54 -3.56 -8.19
CA THR A 21 -3.14 -3.79 -7.85
C THR A 21 -2.86 -5.24 -7.49
N ARG A 22 -3.73 -6.17 -7.87
CA ARG A 22 -3.58 -7.60 -7.53
C ARG A 22 -2.21 -8.13 -7.92
N ASN A 23 -1.75 -7.83 -9.14
CA ASN A 23 -0.46 -8.32 -9.62
C ASN A 23 0.71 -7.71 -8.85
N ILE A 24 0.62 -6.43 -8.51
CA ILE A 24 1.64 -5.74 -7.69
C ILE A 24 1.76 -6.42 -6.33
N VAL A 25 0.63 -6.66 -5.67
CA VAL A 25 0.61 -7.26 -4.33
C VAL A 25 1.10 -8.71 -4.37
N ASN A 26 0.69 -9.48 -5.36
CA ASN A 26 1.14 -10.87 -5.52
C ASN A 26 2.65 -10.93 -5.77
N GLU A 27 3.19 -10.04 -6.58
CA GLU A 27 4.63 -9.97 -6.84
C GLU A 27 5.41 -9.58 -5.57
N ALA A 28 4.94 -8.58 -4.84
CA ALA A 28 5.55 -8.17 -3.58
C ALA A 28 5.53 -9.31 -2.54
N ALA A 29 4.42 -10.01 -2.43
CA ALA A 29 4.30 -11.16 -1.53
C ALA A 29 5.30 -12.27 -1.90
N ALA A 30 5.48 -12.54 -3.18
CA ALA A 30 6.43 -13.54 -3.66
C ALA A 30 7.88 -13.13 -3.38
N ILE A 31 8.22 -11.87 -3.63
CA ILE A 31 9.59 -11.34 -3.43
C ILE A 31 9.94 -11.33 -1.94
N HIS A 32 9.06 -10.80 -1.11
CA HIS A 32 9.34 -10.57 0.33
C HIS A 32 8.92 -11.75 1.21
N ARG A 33 8.22 -12.73 0.67
CA ARG A 33 7.70 -13.89 1.40
C ARG A 33 6.89 -13.47 2.63
N THR A 34 5.95 -12.58 2.41
CA THR A 34 5.13 -12.01 3.48
C THR A 34 4.09 -13.00 3.98
N SER A 35 3.81 -12.94 5.29
CA SER A 35 2.65 -13.60 5.90
C SER A 35 1.36 -13.04 5.31
N PRO A 36 0.20 -13.71 5.46
CA PRO A 36 -1.07 -13.15 4.98
C PRO A 36 -1.37 -11.75 5.51
N THR A 37 -1.16 -11.52 6.80
CA THR A 37 -1.42 -10.21 7.42
C THR A 37 -0.42 -9.15 6.96
N ALA A 38 0.86 -9.51 6.86
CA ALA A 38 1.89 -8.62 6.31
C ALA A 38 1.65 -8.31 4.83
N THR A 39 1.17 -9.27 4.05
CA THR A 39 0.77 -9.06 2.65
C THR A 39 -0.34 -8.03 2.56
N ALA A 40 -1.35 -8.13 3.41
CA ALA A 40 -2.46 -7.17 3.42
C ALA A 40 -1.98 -5.77 3.79
N ALA A 41 -1.11 -5.64 4.78
CA ALA A 41 -0.54 -4.35 5.19
C ALA A 41 0.30 -3.73 4.07
N LEU A 42 1.26 -4.46 3.55
CA LEU A 42 2.14 -4.00 2.47
C LEU A 42 1.33 -3.70 1.20
N GLY A 43 0.39 -4.57 0.85
CA GLY A 43 -0.44 -4.41 -0.34
C GLY A 43 -1.27 -3.13 -0.31
N ARG A 44 -1.85 -2.78 0.84
CA ARG A 44 -2.61 -1.53 0.99
C ARG A 44 -1.72 -0.30 0.84
N VAL A 45 -0.52 -0.33 1.40
CA VAL A 45 0.43 0.79 1.28
C VAL A 45 0.92 0.93 -0.16
N LEU A 46 1.26 -0.17 -0.83
CA LEU A 46 1.65 -0.17 -2.25
C LEU A 46 0.52 0.39 -3.13
N THR A 47 -0.71 -0.05 -2.90
CA THR A 47 -1.88 0.44 -3.65
C THR A 47 -2.08 1.93 -3.45
N CYS A 48 -2.01 2.40 -2.21
CA CYS A 48 -2.14 3.82 -1.89
C CYS A 48 -1.02 4.64 -2.54
N ALA A 49 0.23 4.17 -2.47
CA ALA A 49 1.36 4.84 -3.11
C ALA A 49 1.20 4.90 -4.63
N SER A 50 0.73 3.83 -5.27
CA SER A 50 0.47 3.81 -6.70
C SER A 50 -0.58 4.85 -7.10
N MET A 51 -1.68 4.90 -6.38
CA MET A 51 -2.75 5.87 -6.65
C MET A 51 -2.28 7.31 -6.43
N MET A 52 -1.62 7.59 -5.32
CA MET A 52 -1.14 8.93 -4.99
C MET A 52 -0.06 9.40 -5.94
N SER A 53 0.90 8.54 -6.27
CA SER A 53 1.99 8.89 -7.17
C SER A 53 1.51 9.16 -8.60
N SER A 54 0.44 8.50 -9.03
CA SER A 54 -0.16 8.76 -10.35
C SER A 54 -0.75 10.16 -10.49
N LEU A 55 -0.90 10.90 -9.40
CA LEU A 55 -1.36 12.28 -9.37
C LEU A 55 -0.23 13.31 -9.36
N LEU A 56 1.03 12.86 -9.37
CA LEU A 56 2.19 13.74 -9.43
C LEU A 56 2.22 14.45 -10.78
N GLY A 57 2.65 15.72 -10.77
CA GLY A 57 2.58 16.58 -11.95
C GLY A 57 3.79 16.51 -12.89
N GLU A 58 4.91 16.06 -12.40
CA GLU A 58 6.19 16.07 -13.14
C GLU A 58 6.74 14.66 -13.31
N GLU A 59 7.42 14.45 -14.45
CA GLU A 59 7.94 13.12 -14.80
C GLU A 59 8.96 12.55 -13.81
N ASP A 60 9.73 13.43 -13.17
CA ASP A 60 10.77 13.00 -12.23
C ASP A 60 10.28 12.97 -10.78
N ASP A 61 9.03 13.29 -10.55
CA ASP A 61 8.46 13.28 -9.20
C ASP A 61 8.34 11.87 -8.67
N VAL A 62 8.66 11.72 -7.40
CA VAL A 62 8.58 10.48 -6.65
C VAL A 62 7.87 10.73 -5.34
N LEU A 63 6.98 9.83 -4.96
CA LEU A 63 6.27 9.88 -3.69
C LEU A 63 6.70 8.68 -2.85
N THR A 64 7.01 8.93 -1.58
CA THR A 64 7.25 7.87 -0.60
C THR A 64 6.22 7.94 0.51
N LEU A 65 5.56 6.82 0.78
CA LEU A 65 4.71 6.62 1.94
C LEU A 65 5.44 5.74 2.94
N ARG A 66 5.46 6.18 4.19
CA ARG A 66 6.05 5.40 5.28
C ARG A 66 5.11 5.38 6.47
N PHE A 67 4.69 4.17 6.82
CA PHE A 67 3.90 3.91 8.03
C PHE A 67 4.82 3.38 9.10
N CYS A 68 5.02 4.16 10.16
CA CYS A 68 5.86 3.80 11.30
C CYS A 68 4.98 3.61 12.53
N GLY A 69 4.65 2.36 12.82
CA GLY A 69 3.84 2.01 13.98
C GLY A 69 4.62 1.17 14.98
N ASP A 70 4.02 0.91 16.11
CA ASP A 70 4.59 0.10 17.21
C ASP A 70 4.18 -1.38 17.12
N GLY A 71 3.53 -1.80 16.03
CA GLY A 71 3.13 -3.18 15.83
C GLY A 71 4.27 -4.09 15.39
N PRO A 72 4.04 -5.42 15.39
CA PRO A 72 5.09 -6.40 15.09
C PRO A 72 5.56 -6.38 13.64
N GLY A 73 4.79 -5.81 12.72
CA GLY A 73 5.19 -5.65 11.32
C GLY A 73 6.32 -4.66 11.11
N GLY A 74 6.52 -3.74 12.05
CA GLY A 74 7.49 -2.66 11.91
C GLY A 74 7.06 -1.65 10.87
N ALA A 75 8.02 -0.95 10.27
CA ALA A 75 7.73 0.05 9.25
C ALA A 75 7.24 -0.61 7.95
N VAL A 76 6.29 0.03 7.29
CA VAL A 76 5.82 -0.33 5.95
C VAL A 76 6.09 0.87 5.04
N VAL A 77 6.86 0.64 3.99
CA VAL A 77 7.33 1.72 3.12
C VAL A 77 7.03 1.37 1.67
N ALA A 78 6.54 2.34 0.93
CA ALA A 78 6.34 2.23 -0.51
C ALA A 78 6.74 3.52 -1.21
N THR A 79 7.36 3.39 -2.36
CA THR A 79 7.76 4.51 -3.21
C THR A 79 7.12 4.32 -4.57
N GLY A 80 6.51 5.38 -5.08
CA GLY A 80 5.86 5.38 -6.38
C GLY A 80 6.38 6.49 -7.28
N ASP A 81 6.37 6.24 -8.59
CA ASP A 81 6.69 7.21 -9.59
C ASP A 81 5.42 7.81 -10.22
N TRP A 82 5.60 8.81 -11.07
CA TRP A 82 4.50 9.51 -11.72
C TRP A 82 3.63 8.62 -12.63
N LYS A 83 4.14 7.47 -13.06
CA LYS A 83 3.37 6.47 -13.82
C LYS A 83 2.54 5.55 -12.93
N GLY A 84 2.69 5.66 -11.61
CA GLY A 84 2.03 4.76 -10.66
C GLY A 84 2.77 3.43 -10.45
N ASN A 85 4.00 3.29 -10.97
CA ASN A 85 4.85 2.15 -10.65
C ASN A 85 5.33 2.26 -9.21
N VAL A 86 5.27 1.16 -8.47
CA VAL A 86 5.60 1.17 -7.04
C VAL A 86 6.56 0.04 -6.70
N ARG A 87 7.31 0.28 -5.64
CA ARG A 87 8.10 -0.71 -4.92
C ARG A 87 8.01 -0.41 -3.44
N GLY A 88 8.18 -1.43 -2.63
CA GLY A 88 8.09 -1.23 -1.19
C GLY A 88 8.41 -2.49 -0.43
N PHE A 89 8.39 -2.36 0.88
CA PHE A 89 8.66 -3.47 1.78
C PHE A 89 7.96 -3.27 3.12
N ILE A 90 7.82 -4.35 3.86
CA ILE A 90 7.46 -4.34 5.27
C ILE A 90 8.68 -4.85 6.06
N GLN A 91 9.01 -4.18 7.14
CA GLN A 91 10.25 -4.44 7.90
C GLN A 91 10.32 -5.88 8.40
N ASN A 92 9.21 -6.42 8.90
CA ASN A 92 9.13 -7.78 9.41
C ASN A 92 8.11 -8.58 8.58
N PRO A 93 8.51 -9.11 7.41
CA PRO A 93 7.56 -9.74 6.48
C PRO A 93 6.92 -11.02 7.00
N SER A 94 7.56 -11.71 7.94
CA SER A 94 7.01 -12.91 8.57
C SER A 94 6.12 -12.63 9.78
N ALA A 95 6.02 -11.37 10.22
CA ALA A 95 5.16 -11.02 11.34
C ALA A 95 3.70 -11.39 11.05
N ASP A 96 3.05 -11.95 12.03
CA ASP A 96 1.66 -12.36 11.91
C ASP A 96 0.96 -12.24 13.26
N LEU A 97 -0.37 -12.18 13.22
CA LEU A 97 -1.21 -12.12 14.40
C LEU A 97 -2.39 -13.08 14.23
N PRO A 98 -2.98 -13.58 15.33
CA PRO A 98 -4.22 -14.34 15.23
C PRO A 98 -5.30 -13.52 14.52
N LEU A 99 -6.22 -14.22 13.87
CA LEU A 99 -7.38 -13.57 13.26
C LEU A 99 -8.17 -12.79 14.31
N ARG A 100 -8.76 -11.67 13.88
CA ARG A 100 -9.68 -10.90 14.70
C ARG A 100 -10.90 -11.75 15.07
N PRO A 101 -11.66 -11.38 16.13
CA PRO A 101 -12.89 -12.09 16.49
C PRO A 101 -13.90 -12.22 15.33
N ASP A 102 -13.88 -11.27 14.37
CA ASP A 102 -14.73 -11.31 13.18
C ASP A 102 -14.19 -12.22 12.06
N GLY A 103 -13.09 -12.94 12.27
CA GLY A 103 -12.46 -13.83 11.31
C GLY A 103 -11.58 -13.15 10.27
N LYS A 104 -11.38 -11.85 10.37
CA LYS A 104 -10.55 -11.07 9.43
C LYS A 104 -9.10 -10.98 9.91
N LEU A 105 -8.20 -10.70 8.96
CA LEU A 105 -6.79 -10.42 9.27
C LEU A 105 -6.67 -9.14 10.12
N ASP A 106 -5.80 -9.20 11.13
CA ASP A 106 -5.56 -8.08 12.04
C ASP A 106 -4.47 -7.14 11.49
N VAL A 107 -4.79 -6.47 10.38
CA VAL A 107 -3.87 -5.56 9.71
C VAL A 107 -3.54 -4.35 10.59
N GLY A 108 -4.53 -3.79 11.26
CA GLY A 108 -4.32 -2.69 12.21
C GLY A 108 -3.38 -3.08 13.34
N GLY A 109 -3.47 -4.31 13.86
CA GLY A 109 -2.58 -4.82 14.89
C GLY A 109 -1.15 -5.01 14.40
N ILE A 110 -0.96 -5.44 13.15
CA ILE A 110 0.36 -5.61 12.55
C ILE A 110 1.12 -4.29 12.45
N VAL A 111 0.45 -3.21 12.12
CA VAL A 111 1.02 -1.87 12.00
C VAL A 111 1.13 -1.19 13.36
N GLY A 112 0.10 -1.30 14.18
CA GLY A 112 0.03 -0.63 15.47
C GLY A 112 -0.28 0.86 15.38
N LYS A 113 0.08 1.59 16.41
CA LYS A 113 -0.09 3.05 16.50
C LYS A 113 1.20 3.74 16.14
N GLY A 114 1.10 4.83 15.39
CA GLY A 114 2.28 5.56 14.98
C GLY A 114 1.96 6.70 14.02
N LEU A 115 2.90 6.95 13.12
CA LEU A 115 2.85 8.07 12.18
C LEU A 115 2.91 7.58 10.73
N VAL A 116 2.35 8.40 9.88
CA VAL A 116 2.47 8.26 8.42
C VAL A 116 3.24 9.44 7.88
#